data_aa8a3cc9c35d6abd9b64e28cbe0384d9
#
_entry.id   aa8a3cc9c35d6abd9b64e28cbe0384d9
#
_cell.length_a   1.000
_cell.length_b   1.000
_cell.length_c   1.000
_cell.angle_alpha   90.00
_cell.angle_beta   90.00
_cell.angle_gamma   90.00
#
_symmetry.space_group_name_H-M   'P 1'
#
loop_
_entity.id
_entity.type
_entity.pdbx_description
1 polymer ?
#
loop_
_entity_poly.entity_id
_entity_poly.type
_entity_poly.pdbx_seq_one_letter_code
_entity_poly.pdbx_strand_id
1 'polypeptide(L)'
;MLEYRPALFGREESDFLMAKFIRECPWKQRTQKMWEKEVLTPRLTAWYGERLEEEPIPWTPELLMIKEKVEPLCGVTFNSVLLNYYRDGNDSVAWHSDKENVLGKRPVIASVTFGQVRSFDIRNKQDHKEHYSVRLEHGSFLLMKAGLQDAFEHRIAKSSKPMKARVNLTFRVVTP
;
A
#
# COMPACT_ATOMS: atom_id res chain seq x y z
N MET A 1 14.63 -0.92 -9.65
CA MET A 1 13.16 -1.07 -9.78
C MET A 1 12.38 -0.47 -8.61
N LEU A 2 13.05 -0.21 -7.50
CA LEU A 2 12.49 0.49 -6.34
C LEU A 2 13.19 1.81 -6.11
N GLU A 3 12.44 2.83 -5.69
CA GLU A 3 13.00 4.06 -5.13
C GLU A 3 12.35 4.31 -3.79
N TYR A 4 13.16 4.60 -2.78
CA TYR A 4 12.69 4.84 -1.42
C TYR A 4 13.14 6.22 -0.93
N ARG A 5 12.19 6.96 -0.35
CA ARG A 5 12.44 8.26 0.29
C ARG A 5 11.92 8.20 1.73
N PRO A 6 12.80 8.22 2.74
CA PRO A 6 12.39 8.00 4.13
C PRO A 6 11.54 9.11 4.73
N ALA A 7 11.61 10.33 4.21
CA ALA A 7 10.93 11.47 4.81
C ALA A 7 10.34 12.39 3.72
N LEU A 8 9.37 11.87 2.96
CA LEU A 8 8.66 12.71 1.99
C LEU A 8 7.73 13.70 2.70
N PHE A 9 7.15 13.29 3.82
CA PHE A 9 6.32 14.13 4.67
C PHE A 9 7.01 14.33 6.02
N GLY A 10 6.92 15.55 6.56
CA GLY A 10 7.44 15.86 7.88
C GLY A 10 6.64 15.16 8.97
N ARG A 11 7.20 15.08 10.18
CA ARG A 11 6.62 14.34 11.29
C ARG A 11 5.25 14.85 11.70
N GLU A 12 5.10 16.17 11.85
CA GLU A 12 3.82 16.77 12.27
C GLU A 12 2.72 16.53 11.23
N GLU A 13 3.04 16.71 9.95
CA GLU A 13 2.10 16.45 8.85
C GLU A 13 1.72 14.98 8.80
N SER A 14 2.71 14.09 8.97
CA SER A 14 2.48 12.64 8.98
C SER A 14 1.58 12.22 10.14
N ASP A 15 1.81 12.76 11.34
CA ASP A 15 0.98 12.50 12.51
C ASP A 15 -0.47 12.95 12.28
N PHE A 16 -0.64 14.14 11.73
CA PHE A 16 -1.95 14.69 11.42
C PHE A 16 -2.70 13.83 10.40
N LEU A 17 -2.03 13.48 9.29
CA LEU A 17 -2.63 12.68 8.22
C LEU A 17 -3.02 11.29 8.72
N MET A 18 -2.15 10.65 9.47
CA MET A 18 -2.44 9.32 10.02
C MET A 18 -3.66 9.34 10.92
N ALA A 19 -3.71 10.28 11.87
CA ALA A 19 -4.84 10.40 12.80
C ALA A 19 -6.14 10.64 12.05
N LYS A 20 -6.10 11.48 11.02
CA LYS A 20 -7.28 11.78 10.22
C LYS A 20 -7.77 10.57 9.42
N PHE A 21 -6.87 9.83 8.78
CA PHE A 21 -7.23 8.63 8.03
C PHE A 21 -7.82 7.55 8.93
N ILE A 22 -7.23 7.31 10.10
CA ILE A 22 -7.76 6.32 11.05
C ILE A 22 -9.17 6.69 11.47
N ARG A 23 -9.43 7.97 11.75
CA ARG A 23 -10.72 8.45 12.23
C ARG A 23 -11.80 8.52 11.15
N GLU A 24 -11.44 8.92 9.92
CA GLU A 24 -12.43 9.30 8.90
C GLU A 24 -12.62 8.31 7.76
N CYS A 25 -11.65 7.43 7.48
CA CYS A 25 -11.81 6.49 6.37
C CYS A 25 -12.87 5.41 6.68
N PRO A 26 -13.66 5.01 5.68
CA PRO A 26 -14.66 3.95 5.85
C PRO A 26 -14.01 2.57 5.84
N TRP A 27 -13.26 2.27 6.88
CA TRP A 27 -12.52 1.01 7.01
C TRP A 27 -13.44 -0.20 7.02
N LYS A 28 -13.08 -1.22 6.25
CA LYS A 28 -13.77 -2.50 6.20
C LYS A 28 -12.77 -3.63 6.33
N GLN A 29 -13.15 -4.67 7.07
CA GLN A 29 -12.40 -5.93 7.05
C GLN A 29 -13.05 -6.85 6.03
N ARG A 30 -12.29 -7.20 4.99
CA ARG A 30 -12.78 -8.06 3.91
C ARG A 30 -12.47 -9.52 4.20
N THR A 31 -13.07 -10.42 3.42
CA THR A 31 -12.78 -11.86 3.46
C THR A 31 -12.05 -12.27 2.20
N GLN A 32 -11.27 -13.33 2.30
CA GLN A 32 -10.61 -13.96 1.16
C GLN A 32 -10.76 -15.47 1.27
N LYS A 33 -10.76 -16.16 0.13
CA LYS A 33 -10.80 -17.62 0.11
C LYS A 33 -9.40 -18.19 0.25
N MET A 34 -9.22 -19.06 1.24
CA MET A 34 -8.01 -19.86 1.41
C MET A 34 -8.44 -21.31 1.65
N TRP A 35 -8.00 -22.22 0.77
CA TRP A 35 -8.31 -23.64 0.90
C TRP A 35 -9.83 -23.90 1.00
N GLU A 36 -10.63 -23.28 0.12
CA GLU A 36 -12.09 -23.36 0.09
C GLU A 36 -12.83 -22.78 1.32
N LYS A 37 -12.08 -22.19 2.26
CA LYS A 37 -12.66 -21.49 3.41
C LYS A 37 -12.56 -19.99 3.26
N GLU A 38 -13.59 -19.28 3.72
CA GLU A 38 -13.53 -17.83 3.84
C GLU A 38 -12.81 -17.46 5.14
N VAL A 39 -11.76 -16.65 5.03
CA VAL A 39 -11.03 -16.12 6.18
C VAL A 39 -11.01 -14.59 6.12
N LEU A 40 -11.02 -13.97 7.28
CA LEU A 40 -10.89 -12.53 7.37
C LEU A 40 -9.48 -12.11 6.93
N THR A 41 -9.41 -11.11 6.07
CA THR A 41 -8.15 -10.51 5.66
C THR A 41 -7.51 -9.84 6.88
N PRO A 42 -6.23 -10.12 7.19
CA PRO A 42 -5.60 -9.60 8.40
C PRO A 42 -5.16 -8.14 8.27
N ARG A 43 -6.09 -7.27 7.97
CA ARG A 43 -5.97 -5.82 7.93
C ARG A 43 -7.32 -5.21 7.56
N LEU A 44 -7.46 -3.90 7.76
CA LEU A 44 -8.64 -3.17 7.29
C LEU A 44 -8.28 -2.42 6.00
N THR A 45 -9.26 -2.21 5.14
CA THR A 45 -9.06 -1.51 3.86
C THR A 45 -10.10 -0.43 3.64
N ALA A 46 -9.69 0.60 2.88
CA ALA A 46 -10.57 1.63 2.34
C ALA A 46 -10.06 1.99 0.94
N TRP A 47 -10.97 2.24 0.01
CA TRP A 47 -10.60 2.49 -1.38
C TRP A 47 -11.26 3.75 -1.89
N TYR A 48 -10.48 4.62 -2.53
CA TYR A 48 -10.96 5.88 -3.13
C TYR A 48 -10.59 5.94 -4.60
N GLY A 49 -11.41 6.66 -5.37
CA GLY A 49 -11.21 6.79 -6.81
C GLY A 49 -11.75 5.59 -7.56
N GLU A 50 -11.21 5.36 -8.77
CA GLU A 50 -11.69 4.30 -9.65
C GLU A 50 -11.48 2.91 -9.07
N ARG A 51 -12.51 2.07 -9.19
CA ARG A 51 -12.47 0.66 -8.82
C ARG A 51 -13.51 -0.11 -9.61
N LEU A 52 -13.32 -1.43 -9.75
CA LEU A 52 -14.07 -2.23 -10.71
C LEU A 52 -15.50 -2.60 -10.32
N GLU A 53 -15.70 -2.98 -9.09
CA GLU A 53 -16.94 -3.67 -8.68
C GLU A 53 -17.85 -2.84 -7.78
N GLU A 54 -17.45 -1.64 -7.45
CA GLU A 54 -18.20 -0.78 -6.54
C GLU A 54 -18.16 0.66 -7.04
N GLU A 55 -19.13 1.47 -6.59
CA GLU A 55 -19.15 2.90 -6.88
C GLU A 55 -17.89 3.57 -6.37
N PRO A 56 -17.24 4.42 -7.18
CA PRO A 56 -16.06 5.17 -6.74
C PRO A 56 -16.39 6.07 -5.55
N ILE A 57 -15.51 6.03 -4.55
CA ILE A 57 -15.59 6.99 -3.44
C ILE A 57 -14.74 8.19 -3.83
N PRO A 58 -15.29 9.42 -3.77
CA PRO A 58 -14.53 10.60 -4.17
C PRO A 58 -13.30 10.84 -3.30
N TRP A 59 -12.23 11.33 -3.93
CA TRP A 59 -11.02 11.70 -3.25
C TRP A 59 -11.26 12.78 -2.20
N THR A 60 -10.65 12.62 -1.02
CA THR A 60 -10.66 13.68 0.00
C THR A 60 -9.58 14.72 -0.30
N PRO A 61 -9.67 15.92 0.27
CA PRO A 61 -8.60 16.93 0.08
C PRO A 61 -7.22 16.44 0.47
N GLU A 62 -7.11 15.67 1.55
CA GLU A 62 -5.83 15.13 2.02
C GLU A 62 -5.25 14.12 1.04
N LEU A 63 -6.09 13.24 0.50
CA LEU A 63 -5.66 12.27 -0.50
C LEU A 63 -5.24 12.93 -1.80
N LEU A 64 -5.96 13.98 -2.22
CA LEU A 64 -5.58 14.77 -3.41
C LEU A 64 -4.24 15.47 -3.21
N MET A 65 -3.99 16.02 -2.04
CA MET A 65 -2.73 16.69 -1.72
C MET A 65 -1.56 15.70 -1.79
N ILE A 66 -1.73 14.50 -1.24
CA ILE A 66 -0.70 13.47 -1.30
C ILE A 66 -0.48 13.01 -2.74
N LYS A 67 -1.58 12.78 -3.48
CA LYS A 67 -1.53 12.41 -4.90
C LYS A 67 -0.72 13.42 -5.71
N GLU A 68 -1.00 14.70 -5.56
CA GLU A 68 -0.29 15.78 -6.25
C GLU A 68 1.21 15.80 -5.91
N LYS A 69 1.56 15.43 -4.70
CA LYS A 69 2.96 15.38 -4.27
C LYS A 69 3.72 14.19 -4.85
N VAL A 70 3.08 13.03 -4.98
CA VAL A 70 3.76 11.81 -5.45
C VAL A 70 3.79 11.66 -6.97
N GLU A 71 2.81 12.19 -7.69
CA GLU A 71 2.72 12.03 -9.15
C GLU A 71 3.96 12.53 -9.90
N PRO A 72 4.52 13.71 -9.59
CA PRO A 72 5.74 14.15 -10.27
C PRO A 72 6.93 13.22 -10.07
N LEU A 73 6.97 12.49 -8.96
CA LEU A 73 8.04 11.54 -8.67
C LEU A 73 7.88 10.24 -9.44
N CYS A 74 6.69 9.96 -9.94
CA CYS A 74 6.34 8.69 -10.59
C CYS A 74 6.21 8.80 -12.10
N GLY A 75 5.97 9.99 -12.61
CA GLY A 75 5.76 10.21 -14.05
C GLY A 75 4.42 9.68 -14.57
N VAL A 76 3.45 9.44 -13.69
CA VAL A 76 2.10 8.98 -14.05
C VAL A 76 1.05 9.74 -13.25
N THR A 77 -0.18 9.75 -13.76
CA THR A 77 -1.34 10.28 -13.05
C THR A 77 -2.16 9.12 -12.51
N PHE A 78 -2.34 9.08 -11.20
CA PHE A 78 -3.09 8.01 -10.54
C PHE A 78 -4.58 8.34 -10.49
N ASN A 79 -5.42 7.31 -10.64
CA ASN A 79 -6.88 7.46 -10.54
C ASN A 79 -7.48 6.66 -9.38
N SER A 80 -6.65 5.95 -8.63
CA SER A 80 -7.11 5.06 -7.56
C SER A 80 -6.10 5.04 -6.41
N VAL A 81 -6.60 4.92 -5.19
CA VAL A 81 -5.77 4.68 -4.01
C VAL A 81 -6.44 3.68 -3.08
N LEU A 82 -5.69 2.66 -2.71
CA LEU A 82 -6.08 1.67 -1.71
C LEU A 82 -5.34 1.97 -0.42
N LEU A 83 -6.09 2.16 0.67
CA LEU A 83 -5.53 2.33 1.99
C LEU A 83 -5.62 1.01 2.75
N ASN A 84 -4.52 0.62 3.37
CA ASN A 84 -4.45 -0.55 4.25
C ASN A 84 -4.14 -0.06 5.66
N TYR A 85 -4.93 -0.53 6.63
CA TYR A 85 -4.73 -0.23 8.03
C TYR A 85 -4.31 -1.51 8.75
N TYR A 86 -3.06 -1.52 9.22
CA TYR A 86 -2.48 -2.57 10.05
C TYR A 86 -2.62 -2.12 11.49
N ARG A 87 -3.51 -2.77 12.25
CA ARG A 87 -3.86 -2.36 13.62
C ARG A 87 -2.73 -2.62 14.61
N ASP A 88 -2.00 -3.70 14.39
CA ASP A 88 -0.87 -4.14 15.19
C ASP A 88 -0.01 -5.16 14.42
N GLY A 89 0.87 -5.88 15.10
CA GLY A 89 1.75 -6.86 14.48
C GLY A 89 1.06 -8.10 13.93
N ASN A 90 -0.18 -8.38 14.33
CA ASN A 90 -0.95 -9.51 13.80
C ASN A 90 -1.49 -9.23 12.39
N ASP A 91 -1.66 -7.96 12.05
CA ASP A 91 -2.06 -7.57 10.70
C ASP A 91 -0.89 -7.64 9.73
N SER A 92 -1.17 -8.07 8.51
CA SER A 92 -0.15 -8.42 7.53
C SER A 92 -0.69 -8.44 6.11
N VAL A 93 0.21 -8.58 5.15
CA VAL A 93 -0.11 -9.00 3.79
C VAL A 93 0.89 -10.07 3.36
N ALA A 94 0.37 -11.18 2.84
CA ALA A 94 1.20 -12.31 2.38
C ALA A 94 1.95 -11.97 1.08
N TRP A 95 2.90 -12.81 0.72
CA TRP A 95 3.64 -12.68 -0.54
C TRP A 95 2.67 -12.56 -1.72
N HIS A 96 2.84 -11.51 -2.51
CA HIS A 96 2.01 -11.23 -3.69
C HIS A 96 2.71 -10.27 -4.64
N SER A 97 2.17 -10.17 -5.85
CA SER A 97 2.49 -9.11 -6.81
C SER A 97 1.19 -8.41 -7.19
N ASP A 98 1.28 -7.13 -7.48
CA ASP A 98 0.13 -6.35 -7.93
C ASP A 98 -0.03 -6.55 -9.44
N LYS A 99 -0.71 -7.62 -9.82
CA LYS A 99 -0.91 -8.06 -11.22
C LYS A 99 -2.37 -8.24 -11.61
N GLU A 100 -3.25 -7.49 -11.00
CA GLU A 100 -4.65 -7.51 -11.44
C GLU A 100 -4.74 -6.96 -12.87
N ASN A 101 -5.58 -7.57 -13.69
CA ASN A 101 -5.77 -7.17 -15.10
C ASN A 101 -6.05 -5.67 -15.27
N VAL A 102 -6.73 -5.10 -14.29
CA VAL A 102 -7.10 -3.69 -14.26
C VAL A 102 -5.92 -2.72 -14.12
N LEU A 103 -4.77 -3.21 -13.66
CA LEU A 103 -3.57 -2.40 -13.49
C LEU A 103 -2.70 -2.33 -14.76
N GLY A 104 -3.09 -3.04 -15.82
CA GLY A 104 -2.31 -3.12 -17.05
C GLY A 104 -1.11 -4.06 -16.91
N LYS A 105 -0.27 -4.07 -17.95
CA LYS A 105 0.82 -5.05 -18.06
C LYS A 105 2.04 -4.73 -17.19
N ARG A 106 2.34 -3.46 -16.99
CA ARG A 106 3.55 -3.02 -16.26
C ARG A 106 3.20 -1.84 -15.36
N PRO A 107 2.47 -2.10 -14.27
CA PRO A 107 1.99 -1.00 -13.43
C PRO A 107 3.13 -0.28 -12.71
N VAL A 108 2.97 1.04 -12.59
CA VAL A 108 3.77 1.88 -11.70
C VAL A 108 2.92 2.14 -10.46
N ILE A 109 3.46 1.84 -9.29
CA ILE A 109 2.71 1.93 -8.04
C ILE A 109 3.49 2.79 -7.04
N ALA A 110 2.80 3.74 -6.44
CA ALA A 110 3.35 4.59 -5.40
C ALA A 110 2.78 4.19 -4.04
N SER A 111 3.66 4.01 -3.06
CA SER A 111 3.28 3.63 -1.70
C SER A 111 3.72 4.70 -0.71
N VAL A 112 2.80 5.16 0.13
CA VAL A 112 3.08 6.13 1.21
C VAL A 112 2.73 5.47 2.54
N THR A 113 3.64 5.56 3.51
CA THR A 113 3.48 4.91 4.81
C THR A 113 3.40 5.94 5.93
N PHE A 114 2.43 5.75 6.82
CA PHE A 114 2.31 6.49 8.08
C PHE A 114 2.25 5.52 9.25
N GLY A 115 2.89 5.88 10.35
CA GLY A 115 2.84 5.12 11.60
C GLY A 115 4.00 4.16 11.79
N GLN A 116 3.69 3.00 12.35
CA GLN A 116 4.68 2.00 12.73
C GLN A 116 5.59 1.60 11.57
N VAL A 117 6.88 1.57 11.83
CA VAL A 117 7.86 1.03 10.87
C VAL A 117 7.64 -0.47 10.72
N ARG A 118 7.44 -0.92 9.49
CA ARG A 118 7.33 -2.33 9.14
C ARG A 118 8.31 -2.63 8.01
N SER A 119 8.79 -3.86 7.96
CA SER A 119 9.65 -4.30 6.86
C SER A 119 8.80 -4.65 5.63
N PHE A 120 9.15 -4.04 4.51
CA PHE A 120 8.65 -4.41 3.20
C PHE A 120 9.65 -5.41 2.63
N ASP A 121 9.28 -6.68 2.65
CA ASP A 121 10.13 -7.75 2.12
C ASP A 121 9.81 -7.94 0.65
N ILE A 122 10.83 -8.04 -0.18
CA ILE A 122 10.69 -8.27 -1.61
C ILE A 122 11.65 -9.38 -2.04
N ARG A 123 11.19 -10.28 -2.91
CA ARG A 123 12.02 -11.38 -3.42
C ARG A 123 11.71 -11.69 -4.88
N ASN A 124 12.72 -12.19 -5.58
CA ASN A 124 12.55 -12.69 -6.94
C ASN A 124 11.65 -13.92 -6.92
N LYS A 125 10.69 -14.00 -7.81
CA LYS A 125 9.74 -15.13 -7.89
C LYS A 125 10.39 -16.44 -8.26
N GLN A 126 11.44 -16.39 -9.09
CA GLN A 126 12.14 -17.58 -9.59
C GLN A 126 13.33 -17.99 -8.73
N ASP A 127 13.91 -17.03 -8.02
CA ASP A 127 15.04 -17.28 -7.12
C ASP A 127 14.83 -16.49 -5.82
N HIS A 128 14.27 -17.16 -4.82
CA HIS A 128 13.98 -16.56 -3.51
C HIS A 128 15.26 -16.18 -2.73
N LYS A 129 16.44 -16.58 -3.19
CA LYS A 129 17.72 -16.14 -2.59
C LYS A 129 18.00 -14.68 -2.92
N GLU A 130 17.47 -14.19 -4.02
CA GLU A 130 17.49 -12.77 -4.35
C GLU A 130 16.33 -12.08 -3.62
N HIS A 131 16.63 -11.55 -2.45
CA HIS A 131 15.64 -10.89 -1.61
C HIS A 131 16.23 -9.65 -0.94
N TYR A 132 15.34 -8.71 -0.64
CA TYR A 132 15.69 -7.43 -0.02
C TYR A 132 14.60 -7.07 0.99
N SER A 133 14.94 -6.22 1.94
CA SER A 133 13.97 -5.66 2.88
C SER A 133 14.18 -4.16 3.00
N VAL A 134 13.09 -3.41 2.95
CA VAL A 134 13.11 -1.97 3.17
C VAL A 134 12.25 -1.67 4.38
N ARG A 135 12.82 -0.96 5.35
CA ARG A 135 12.05 -0.52 6.53
C ARG A 135 11.31 0.76 6.17
N LEU A 136 10.00 0.65 6.08
CA LEU A 136 9.14 1.76 5.67
C LEU A 136 8.83 2.66 6.87
N GLU A 137 9.44 3.84 6.86
CA GLU A 137 9.33 4.80 7.97
C GLU A 137 8.08 5.68 7.88
N HIS A 138 7.76 6.31 8.98
CA HIS A 138 6.63 7.26 9.10
C HIS A 138 6.83 8.46 8.17
N GLY A 139 5.89 8.67 7.23
CA GLY A 139 5.98 9.72 6.22
C GLY A 139 6.83 9.36 5.01
N SER A 140 7.18 8.09 4.83
CA SER A 140 8.02 7.62 3.75
C SER A 140 7.25 7.33 2.47
N PHE A 141 8.00 7.32 1.37
CA PHE A 141 7.51 7.05 0.02
C PHE A 141 8.32 5.94 -0.62
N LEU A 142 7.62 4.98 -1.23
CA LEU A 142 8.23 3.90 -2.00
C LEU A 142 7.63 3.87 -3.40
N LEU A 143 8.48 3.99 -4.42
CA LEU A 143 8.07 3.84 -5.81
C LEU A 143 8.41 2.44 -6.31
N MET A 144 7.39 1.72 -6.75
CA MET A 144 7.53 0.44 -7.44
C MET A 144 7.42 0.70 -8.93
N LYS A 145 8.55 0.63 -9.64
CA LYS A 145 8.64 0.96 -11.06
C LYS A 145 8.04 -0.14 -11.94
N ALA A 146 7.76 0.23 -13.19
CA ALA A 146 7.26 -0.71 -14.19
C ALA A 146 8.17 -1.94 -14.30
N GLY A 147 7.58 -3.13 -14.36
CA GLY A 147 8.30 -4.40 -14.46
C GLY A 147 8.60 -5.09 -13.13
N LEU A 148 8.52 -4.36 -12.01
CA LEU A 148 8.78 -4.96 -10.69
C LEU A 148 7.80 -6.12 -10.41
N GLN A 149 6.53 -5.92 -10.70
CA GLN A 149 5.49 -6.92 -10.40
C GLN A 149 5.63 -8.19 -11.25
N ASP A 150 6.35 -8.13 -12.34
CA ASP A 150 6.59 -9.31 -13.20
C ASP A 150 7.61 -10.25 -12.58
N ALA A 151 8.69 -9.70 -12.03
CA ALA A 151 9.84 -10.46 -11.56
C ALA A 151 9.85 -10.70 -10.05
N PHE A 152 9.18 -9.86 -9.28
CA PHE A 152 9.26 -9.87 -7.81
C PHE A 152 7.89 -9.96 -7.15
N GLU A 153 7.88 -10.51 -5.96
CA GLU A 153 6.74 -10.48 -5.05
C GLU A 153 7.15 -9.85 -3.73
N HIS A 154 6.20 -9.33 -2.99
CA HIS A 154 6.46 -8.60 -1.75
C HIS A 154 5.41 -8.91 -0.68
N ARG A 155 5.76 -8.57 0.57
CA ARG A 155 4.89 -8.80 1.73
C ARG A 155 5.17 -7.83 2.86
N ILE A 156 4.21 -7.74 3.79
CA ILE A 156 4.41 -7.23 5.15
C ILE A 156 4.12 -8.40 6.08
N ALA A 157 5.16 -8.99 6.66
CA ALA A 157 5.01 -10.18 7.50
C ALA A 157 4.37 -9.85 8.85
N LYS A 158 3.65 -10.82 9.42
CA LYS A 158 3.22 -10.74 10.81
C LYS A 158 4.42 -10.61 11.73
N SER A 159 4.23 -9.96 12.86
CA SER A 159 5.26 -9.83 13.87
C SER A 159 4.72 -10.27 15.23
N SER A 160 5.52 -11.04 15.96
CA SER A 160 5.23 -11.40 17.34
C SER A 160 5.64 -10.30 18.31
N LYS A 161 6.40 -9.31 17.83
CA LYS A 161 6.79 -8.15 18.65
C LYS A 161 5.61 -7.18 18.75
N PRO A 162 5.46 -6.46 19.88
CA PRO A 162 4.46 -5.41 19.99
C PRO A 162 4.69 -4.35 18.90
N MET A 163 3.62 -4.04 18.17
CA MET A 163 3.65 -3.03 17.12
C MET A 163 2.42 -2.14 17.21
N LYS A 164 2.65 -0.86 16.92
CA LYS A 164 1.59 0.14 16.84
C LYS A 164 0.92 0.11 15.47
N ALA A 165 -0.06 0.96 15.28
CA ALA A 165 -0.81 1.07 14.05
C ALA A 165 0.05 1.61 12.89
N ARG A 166 -0.27 1.14 11.69
CA ARG A 166 0.32 1.60 10.43
C ARG A 166 -0.79 1.77 9.39
N VAL A 167 -0.75 2.89 8.68
CA VAL A 167 -1.63 3.14 7.53
C VAL A 167 -0.75 3.27 6.30
N ASN A 168 -1.08 2.54 5.25
CA ASN A 168 -0.37 2.59 3.98
C ASN A 168 -1.31 2.97 2.85
N LEU A 169 -0.86 3.88 1.99
CA LEU A 169 -1.58 4.32 0.81
C LEU A 169 -0.89 3.76 -0.43
N THR A 170 -1.62 3.02 -1.25
CA THR A 170 -1.10 2.48 -2.50
C THR A 170 -1.83 3.13 -3.67
N PHE A 171 -1.12 4.01 -4.38
CA PHE A 171 -1.66 4.73 -5.54
C PHE A 171 -1.45 3.91 -6.80
N ARG A 172 -2.49 3.80 -7.62
CA ARG A 172 -2.52 2.96 -8.82
C ARG A 172 -3.24 3.65 -9.97
N VAL A 173 -2.99 3.14 -11.17
CA VAL A 173 -3.80 3.46 -12.36
C VAL A 173 -4.66 2.24 -12.65
N VAL A 174 -5.97 2.39 -12.47
CA VAL A 174 -6.95 1.33 -12.72
C VAL A 174 -7.62 1.62 -14.07
N THR A 175 -7.59 0.63 -14.96
CA THR A 175 -8.27 0.69 -16.26
C THR A 175 -9.31 -0.42 -16.31
N PRO A 176 -10.58 -0.05 -16.59
CA PRO A 176 -11.64 -1.06 -16.71
C PRO A 176 -11.45 -2.01 -17.90
#